data_91229f2edcf1dbda9f0201d1b657bde9
#
_entry.id   91229f2edcf1dbda9f0201d1b657bde9
#
_cell.length_a   1.000
_cell.length_b   1.000
_cell.length_c   1.000
_cell.angle_alpha   90.00
_cell.angle_beta   90.00
_cell.angle_gamma   90.00
#
_symmetry.space_group_name_H-M   'P 1'
#
loop_
_entity.id
_entity.type
_entity.pdbx_description
1 polymer ?
#
loop_
_entity_poly.entity_id
_entity_poly.type
_entity_poly.pdbx_seq_one_letter_code
_entity_poly.pdbx_strand_id
1 'polypeptide(L)'
;VSNNYNVDGFQWQFFVNGKLKKTVTESSSSLRIANFINGKAIQYRVRPYIDCGAKKIYGEWSGFKSIGYATKVTGSYNRKSKKLTVKWSKVTGAKSYTVSISTKQSKGFKKVKTVKASKRKVVIKKYGKKKLKKGKTYWIRIVPNIKSGKKTVALKTSGVYSYRIPRY
;
A
#
# COMPACT_ATOMS: atom_id res chain seq x y z
N VAL A 1 22.10 8.85 26.47
CA VAL A 1 23.24 9.28 25.64
C VAL A 1 22.83 9.07 24.19
N SER A 2 22.45 10.15 23.50
CA SER A 2 22.19 10.10 22.05
C SER A 2 23.54 10.12 21.34
N ASN A 3 23.99 8.97 20.86
CA ASN A 3 25.14 8.90 19.97
C ASN A 3 24.70 9.45 18.60
N ASN A 4 24.94 10.75 18.38
CA ASN A 4 24.85 11.35 17.05
C ASN A 4 26.04 10.87 16.22
N TYR A 5 25.95 9.70 15.61
CA TYR A 5 26.89 9.33 14.57
C TYR A 5 26.58 10.17 13.33
N ASN A 6 27.51 11.07 12.98
CA ASN A 6 27.46 11.73 11.67
C ASN A 6 27.65 10.67 10.59
N VAL A 7 26.65 10.51 9.74
CA VAL A 7 26.72 9.63 8.59
C VAL A 7 26.63 10.48 7.33
N ASP A 8 27.40 10.10 6.29
CA ASP A 8 27.47 10.84 5.03
C ASP A 8 26.28 10.52 4.11
N GLY A 9 25.52 9.46 4.42
CA GLY A 9 24.32 9.16 3.70
C GLY A 9 23.77 7.77 3.95
N PHE A 10 22.89 7.34 3.05
CA PHE A 10 22.11 6.12 3.20
C PHE A 10 22.10 5.30 1.91
N GLN A 11 22.17 3.98 2.05
CA GLN A 11 21.94 3.03 0.98
C GLN A 11 20.58 2.35 1.15
N TRP A 12 19.78 2.38 0.10
CA TRP A 12 18.43 1.83 0.05
C TRP A 12 18.38 0.61 -0.86
N GLN A 13 17.71 -0.43 -0.45
CA GLN A 13 17.42 -1.58 -1.29
C GLN A 13 15.92 -1.80 -1.43
N PHE A 14 15.44 -2.01 -2.66
CA PHE A 14 14.04 -2.20 -3.01
C PHE A 14 13.79 -3.57 -3.60
N PHE A 15 12.78 -4.26 -3.07
CA PHE A 15 12.45 -5.63 -3.43
C PHE A 15 11.02 -5.73 -3.92
N VAL A 16 10.80 -6.52 -4.98
CA VAL A 16 9.48 -6.92 -5.47
C VAL A 16 9.41 -8.44 -5.48
N ASN A 17 8.42 -9.03 -4.83
CA ASN A 17 8.31 -10.49 -4.67
C ASN A 17 9.56 -11.14 -4.05
N GLY A 18 10.21 -10.48 -3.11
CA GLY A 18 11.43 -10.96 -2.45
C GLY A 18 12.70 -10.85 -3.30
N LYS A 19 12.62 -10.38 -4.55
CA LYS A 19 13.79 -10.19 -5.44
C LYS A 19 14.25 -8.73 -5.38
N LEU A 20 15.54 -8.50 -5.15
CA LEU A 20 16.15 -7.18 -5.25
C LEU A 20 15.94 -6.61 -6.66
N LYS A 21 15.46 -5.37 -6.74
CA LYS A 21 15.16 -4.69 -8.01
C LYS A 21 15.94 -3.39 -8.20
N LYS A 22 16.29 -2.74 -7.12
CA LYS A 22 17.04 -1.48 -7.17
C LYS A 22 17.80 -1.30 -5.87
N THR A 23 19.04 -0.79 -6.01
CA THR A 23 19.84 -0.23 -4.93
C THR A 23 20.07 1.24 -5.26
N VAL A 24 19.94 2.12 -4.29
CA VAL A 24 20.19 3.56 -4.42
C VAL A 24 21.01 3.99 -3.22
N THR A 25 22.05 4.80 -3.48
CA THR A 25 22.90 5.40 -2.46
C THR A 25 22.77 6.91 -2.59
N GLU A 26 22.39 7.58 -1.52
CA GLU A 26 22.12 9.02 -1.47
C GLU A 26 22.71 9.62 -0.20
N SER A 27 23.17 10.86 -0.26
CA SER A 27 23.61 11.61 0.91
C SER A 27 22.44 12.06 1.80
N SER A 28 21.24 12.17 1.23
CA SER A 28 20.03 12.56 1.97
C SER A 28 19.43 11.39 2.76
N SER A 29 18.87 11.68 3.95
CA SER A 29 18.05 10.75 4.73
C SER A 29 16.69 10.46 4.13
N SER A 30 16.28 11.21 3.09
CA SER A 30 15.01 11.04 2.38
C SER A 30 15.22 10.72 0.92
N LEU A 31 14.39 9.81 0.37
CA LEU A 31 14.46 9.37 -1.02
C LEU A 31 13.10 9.46 -1.69
N ARG A 32 13.03 10.16 -2.83
CA ARG A 32 11.83 10.18 -3.69
C ARG A 32 11.81 8.97 -4.60
N ILE A 33 10.86 8.04 -4.37
CA ILE A 33 10.72 6.78 -5.11
C ILE A 33 9.37 6.64 -5.83
N ALA A 34 8.62 7.74 -5.98
CA ALA A 34 7.24 7.71 -6.50
C ALA A 34 7.10 6.92 -7.81
N ASN A 35 7.97 7.16 -8.79
CA ASN A 35 7.93 6.47 -10.08
C ASN A 35 8.28 4.98 -9.98
N PHE A 36 9.10 4.60 -9.01
CA PHE A 36 9.46 3.20 -8.79
C PHE A 36 8.34 2.39 -8.13
N ILE A 37 7.60 2.99 -7.20
CA ILE A 37 6.53 2.31 -6.44
C ILE A 37 5.18 2.33 -7.16
N ASN A 38 5.02 3.13 -8.22
CA ASN A 38 3.73 3.29 -8.90
C ASN A 38 3.18 1.93 -9.38
N GLY A 39 2.01 1.54 -8.87
CA GLY A 39 1.38 0.26 -9.18
C GLY A 39 2.14 -0.98 -8.72
N LYS A 40 3.12 -0.84 -7.83
CA LYS A 40 3.89 -1.96 -7.26
C LYS A 40 3.72 -2.03 -5.74
N ALA A 41 3.79 -3.24 -5.22
CA ALA A 41 3.95 -3.52 -3.79
C ALA A 41 5.41 -3.90 -3.56
N ILE A 42 6.13 -3.06 -2.84
CA ILE A 42 7.56 -3.22 -2.58
C ILE A 42 7.85 -3.40 -1.11
N GLN A 43 8.92 -4.12 -0.82
CA GLN A 43 9.62 -4.09 0.46
C GLN A 43 10.91 -3.30 0.26
N TYR A 44 11.34 -2.59 1.28
CA TYR A 44 12.62 -1.88 1.26
C TYR A 44 13.28 -1.96 2.63
N ARG A 45 14.60 -1.76 2.61
CA ARG A 45 15.44 -1.59 3.80
C ARG A 45 16.47 -0.52 3.52
N VAL A 46 17.04 0.05 4.56
CA VAL A 46 18.03 1.13 4.49
C VAL A 46 19.15 0.86 5.48
N ARG A 47 20.34 1.30 5.13
CA ARG A 47 21.48 1.35 6.04
C ARG A 47 22.25 2.66 5.85
N PRO A 48 22.89 3.18 6.91
CA PRO A 48 23.78 4.33 6.81
C PRO A 48 25.11 3.95 6.17
N TYR A 49 25.85 4.94 5.69
CA TYR A 49 27.26 4.78 5.35
C TYR A 49 28.07 6.02 5.76
N ILE A 50 29.38 5.81 5.94
CA ILE A 50 30.42 6.83 6.06
C ILE A 50 31.30 6.72 4.82
N ASP A 51 31.60 7.86 4.18
CA ASP A 51 32.45 7.93 3.02
C ASP A 51 33.90 8.23 3.47
N CYS A 52 34.76 7.26 3.30
CA CYS A 52 36.19 7.40 3.63
C CYS A 52 37.02 7.69 2.37
N GLY A 53 36.48 8.33 1.34
CA GLY A 53 37.14 8.62 0.09
C GLY A 53 37.27 7.39 -0.82
N ALA A 54 38.28 6.57 -0.58
CA ALA A 54 38.52 5.38 -1.40
C ALA A 54 37.41 4.29 -1.25
N LYS A 55 36.68 4.28 -0.14
CA LYS A 55 35.61 3.28 0.13
C LYS A 55 34.54 3.83 1.05
N LYS A 56 33.33 3.24 0.94
CA LYS A 56 32.21 3.49 1.86
C LYS A 56 32.15 2.38 2.90
N ILE A 57 32.04 2.78 4.17
CA ILE A 57 31.82 1.87 5.29
C ILE A 57 30.31 1.89 5.58
N TYR A 58 29.67 0.73 5.55
CA TYR A 58 28.23 0.59 5.73
C TYR A 58 27.89 0.08 7.11
N GLY A 59 26.90 0.68 7.73
CA GLY A 59 26.28 0.16 8.95
C GLY A 59 25.29 -0.97 8.66
N GLU A 60 24.62 -1.44 9.71
CA GLU A 60 23.65 -2.52 9.66
C GLU A 60 22.38 -2.13 8.90
N TRP A 61 21.78 -3.11 8.23
CA TRP A 61 20.50 -2.94 7.56
C TRP A 61 19.35 -2.78 8.54
N SER A 62 18.48 -1.81 8.29
CA SER A 62 17.19 -1.73 8.99
C SER A 62 16.35 -2.97 8.73
N GLY A 63 15.38 -3.23 9.59
CA GLY A 63 14.31 -4.17 9.31
C GLY A 63 13.51 -3.77 8.05
N PHE A 64 12.91 -4.76 7.37
CA PHE A 64 12.10 -4.51 6.18
C PHE A 64 10.88 -3.64 6.48
N LYS A 65 10.68 -2.60 5.67
CA LYS A 65 9.43 -1.84 5.56
C LYS A 65 8.72 -2.22 4.26
N SER A 66 7.44 -1.90 4.15
CA SER A 66 6.64 -2.25 2.97
C SER A 66 5.71 -1.11 2.60
N ILE A 67 5.60 -0.82 1.30
CA ILE A 67 4.72 0.22 0.74
C ILE A 67 4.10 -0.27 -0.57
N GLY A 68 2.90 0.22 -0.91
CA GLY A 68 2.25 -0.03 -2.20
C GLY A 68 0.76 0.26 -2.16
N TYR A 69 0.22 0.67 -3.30
CA TYR A 69 -1.20 0.98 -3.47
C TYR A 69 -1.66 0.77 -4.92
N ALA A 70 -2.96 0.59 -5.11
CA ALA A 70 -3.55 0.58 -6.44
C ALA A 70 -3.63 2.01 -7.01
N THR A 71 -3.18 2.21 -8.24
CA THR A 71 -3.10 3.54 -8.85
C THR A 71 -4.42 4.02 -9.44
N LYS A 72 -5.28 3.09 -9.87
CA LYS A 72 -6.60 3.39 -10.41
C LYS A 72 -7.66 2.59 -9.69
N VAL A 73 -8.65 3.27 -9.13
CA VAL A 73 -9.81 2.65 -8.49
C VAL A 73 -11.08 3.28 -9.06
N THR A 74 -12.03 2.44 -9.44
CA THR A 74 -13.32 2.86 -9.98
C THR A 74 -14.45 2.21 -9.21
N GLY A 75 -15.55 2.96 -9.05
CA GLY A 75 -16.78 2.48 -8.43
C GLY A 75 -17.96 2.59 -9.40
N SER A 76 -18.87 1.64 -9.33
CA SER A 76 -20.15 1.68 -10.04
C SER A 76 -21.26 1.16 -9.15
N TYR A 77 -22.33 1.94 -9.00
CA TYR A 77 -23.47 1.58 -8.16
C TYR A 77 -24.66 1.15 -9.01
N ASN A 78 -25.13 -0.07 -8.76
CA ASN A 78 -26.36 -0.57 -9.39
C ASN A 78 -27.55 -0.24 -8.48
N ARG A 79 -28.48 0.60 -8.99
CA ARG A 79 -29.65 1.10 -8.23
C ARG A 79 -30.66 0.01 -7.92
N LYS A 80 -30.95 -0.88 -8.89
CA LYS A 80 -31.91 -1.99 -8.72
C LYS A 80 -31.44 -2.94 -7.62
N SER A 81 -30.20 -3.42 -7.71
CA SER A 81 -29.65 -4.37 -6.75
C SER A 81 -29.07 -3.71 -5.49
N LYS A 82 -28.96 -2.37 -5.43
CA LYS A 82 -28.39 -1.58 -4.31
C LYS A 82 -26.97 -2.02 -3.95
N LYS A 83 -26.14 -2.33 -4.97
CA LYS A 83 -24.79 -2.85 -4.82
C LYS A 83 -23.77 -1.89 -5.42
N LEU A 84 -22.66 -1.65 -4.70
CA LEU A 84 -21.50 -0.92 -5.18
C LEU A 84 -20.46 -1.93 -5.66
N THR A 85 -20.13 -1.90 -6.94
CA THR A 85 -19.00 -2.64 -7.51
C THR A 85 -17.78 -1.75 -7.51
N VAL A 86 -16.69 -2.22 -6.92
CA VAL A 86 -15.38 -1.53 -6.91
C VAL A 86 -14.39 -2.36 -7.69
N LYS A 87 -13.66 -1.73 -8.62
CA LYS A 87 -12.58 -2.32 -9.41
C LYS A 87 -11.29 -1.52 -9.21
N TRP A 88 -10.15 -2.16 -9.36
CA TRP A 88 -8.85 -1.49 -9.22
C TRP A 88 -7.80 -2.07 -10.16
N SER A 89 -6.74 -1.28 -10.40
CA SER A 89 -5.59 -1.70 -11.20
C SER A 89 -4.77 -2.78 -10.49
N LYS A 90 -4.05 -3.59 -11.27
CA LYS A 90 -3.09 -4.56 -10.74
C LYS A 90 -2.01 -3.84 -9.93
N VAL A 91 -1.67 -4.40 -8.76
CA VAL A 91 -0.49 -4.02 -7.99
C VAL A 91 0.52 -5.15 -8.10
N THR A 92 1.62 -4.89 -8.83
CA THR A 92 2.68 -5.88 -9.02
C THR A 92 3.28 -6.26 -7.67
N GLY A 93 3.43 -7.54 -7.41
CA GLY A 93 3.91 -8.04 -6.11
C GLY A 93 2.81 -8.40 -5.11
N ALA A 94 1.56 -7.94 -5.32
CA ALA A 94 0.45 -8.36 -4.48
C ALA A 94 0.07 -9.82 -4.71
N LYS A 95 -0.20 -10.55 -3.62
CA LYS A 95 -0.74 -11.93 -3.63
C LYS A 95 -2.25 -11.94 -3.42
N SER A 96 -2.75 -10.97 -2.69
CA SER A 96 -4.19 -10.77 -2.46
C SER A 96 -4.45 -9.31 -2.13
N TYR A 97 -5.73 -8.94 -2.05
CA TYR A 97 -6.18 -7.61 -1.61
C TYR A 97 -7.19 -7.74 -0.50
N THR A 98 -6.99 -7.00 0.58
CA THR A 98 -7.99 -6.82 1.62
C THR A 98 -8.76 -5.53 1.33
N VAL A 99 -10.07 -5.65 1.08
CA VAL A 99 -10.96 -4.52 0.82
C VAL A 99 -11.77 -4.22 2.06
N SER A 100 -11.77 -2.96 2.45
CA SER A 100 -12.54 -2.45 3.60
C SER A 100 -13.30 -1.19 3.21
N ILE A 101 -14.39 -0.90 3.94
CA ILE A 101 -15.26 0.24 3.69
C ILE A 101 -15.51 1.00 5.00
N SER A 102 -15.63 2.32 4.93
CA SER A 102 -15.97 3.20 6.03
C SER A 102 -16.92 4.31 5.59
N THR A 103 -17.56 4.97 6.55
CA THR A 103 -18.28 6.24 6.36
C THR A 103 -17.44 7.44 6.76
N LYS A 104 -16.21 7.22 7.22
CA LYS A 104 -15.21 8.24 7.58
C LYS A 104 -13.92 7.98 6.83
N GLN A 105 -13.19 9.03 6.46
CA GLN A 105 -11.98 8.94 5.64
C GLN A 105 -10.84 8.19 6.32
N SER A 106 -10.61 8.44 7.59
CA SER A 106 -9.41 8.00 8.32
C SER A 106 -9.65 6.79 9.24
N LYS A 107 -10.90 6.55 9.67
CA LYS A 107 -11.23 5.54 10.70
C LYS A 107 -12.52 4.77 10.43
N GLY A 108 -12.81 3.77 11.26
CA GLY A 108 -14.07 2.99 11.17
C GLY A 108 -14.14 2.05 9.97
N PHE A 109 -13.02 1.65 9.40
CA PHE A 109 -12.99 0.72 8.27
C PHE A 109 -13.39 -0.69 8.69
N LYS A 110 -14.45 -1.20 8.08
CA LYS A 110 -14.93 -2.57 8.25
C LYS A 110 -14.50 -3.41 7.05
N LYS A 111 -13.87 -4.55 7.30
CA LYS A 111 -13.47 -5.48 6.24
C LYS A 111 -14.69 -5.99 5.48
N VAL A 112 -14.61 -5.91 4.15
CA VAL A 112 -15.61 -6.46 3.24
C VAL A 112 -15.20 -7.86 2.82
N LYS A 113 -13.99 -8.00 2.26
CA LYS A 113 -13.48 -9.27 1.75
C LYS A 113 -11.98 -9.21 1.50
N THR A 114 -11.33 -10.37 1.55
CA THR A 114 -10.00 -10.58 0.96
C THR A 114 -10.16 -11.38 -0.32
N VAL A 115 -9.53 -10.93 -1.41
CA VAL A 115 -9.60 -11.56 -2.73
C VAL A 115 -8.21 -11.85 -3.27
N LYS A 116 -8.05 -12.93 -4.06
CA LYS A 116 -6.78 -13.27 -4.74
C LYS A 116 -6.33 -12.14 -5.66
N ALA A 117 -5.04 -12.01 -5.92
CA ALA A 117 -4.47 -10.93 -6.75
C ALA A 117 -5.02 -10.89 -8.19
N SER A 118 -5.47 -12.03 -8.72
CA SER A 118 -6.14 -12.13 -10.02
C SER A 118 -7.53 -11.45 -10.03
N LYS A 119 -8.22 -11.41 -8.88
CA LYS A 119 -9.54 -10.79 -8.73
C LYS A 119 -9.39 -9.35 -8.25
N ARG A 120 -9.54 -8.40 -9.16
CA ARG A 120 -9.45 -6.95 -8.90
C ARG A 120 -10.81 -6.28 -8.90
N LYS A 121 -11.81 -6.98 -8.36
CA LYS A 121 -13.19 -6.53 -8.24
C LYS A 121 -13.81 -7.07 -6.96
N VAL A 122 -14.62 -6.25 -6.31
CA VAL A 122 -15.46 -6.65 -5.19
C VAL A 122 -16.83 -5.99 -5.32
N VAL A 123 -17.88 -6.69 -4.86
CA VAL A 123 -19.23 -6.15 -4.77
C VAL A 123 -19.55 -5.92 -3.30
N ILE A 124 -19.88 -4.67 -2.98
CA ILE A 124 -20.20 -4.23 -1.61
C ILE A 124 -21.71 -4.02 -1.52
N LYS A 125 -22.36 -4.72 -0.60
CA LYS A 125 -23.81 -4.65 -0.39
C LYS A 125 -24.17 -3.87 0.88
N LYS A 126 -23.28 -3.89 1.88
CA LYS A 126 -23.54 -3.38 3.22
C LYS A 126 -22.28 -2.68 3.79
N TYR A 127 -22.52 -1.76 4.72
CA TYR A 127 -21.53 -1.26 5.67
C TYR A 127 -21.87 -1.79 7.06
N GLY A 128 -21.13 -2.76 7.55
CA GLY A 128 -21.50 -3.55 8.70
C GLY A 128 -22.82 -4.32 8.43
N LYS A 129 -23.77 -4.23 9.33
CA LYS A 129 -25.10 -4.86 9.18
C LYS A 129 -26.08 -4.06 8.29
N LYS A 130 -25.81 -2.76 8.02
CA LYS A 130 -26.74 -1.83 7.35
C LYS A 130 -26.48 -1.79 5.83
N LYS A 131 -27.55 -1.69 5.01
CA LYS A 131 -27.48 -1.45 3.56
C LYS A 131 -26.80 -0.10 3.26
N LEU A 132 -26.21 0.02 2.06
CA LEU A 132 -25.65 1.30 1.60
C LEU A 132 -26.77 2.33 1.44
N LYS A 133 -26.58 3.55 1.97
CA LYS A 133 -27.58 4.63 1.94
C LYS A 133 -27.35 5.55 0.75
N LYS A 134 -28.44 5.95 0.06
CA LYS A 134 -28.45 6.97 -0.98
C LYS A 134 -27.88 8.30 -0.47
N GLY A 135 -27.21 9.06 -1.32
CA GLY A 135 -26.60 10.35 -0.99
C GLY A 135 -25.40 10.29 -0.04
N LYS A 136 -25.05 9.12 0.51
CA LYS A 136 -23.95 8.97 1.46
C LYS A 136 -22.64 8.66 0.74
N THR A 137 -21.55 9.29 1.19
CA THR A 137 -20.19 8.97 0.76
C THR A 137 -19.64 7.82 1.59
N TYR A 138 -19.02 6.87 0.90
CA TYR A 138 -18.29 5.76 1.50
C TYR A 138 -16.82 5.83 1.06
N TRP A 139 -15.95 5.54 2.01
CA TRP A 139 -14.51 5.49 1.83
C TRP A 139 -14.07 4.04 1.71
N ILE A 140 -13.39 3.70 0.63
CA ILE A 140 -12.95 2.35 0.32
C ILE A 140 -11.43 2.30 0.46
N ARG A 141 -10.95 1.33 1.21
CA ARG A 141 -9.52 1.05 1.37
C ARG A 141 -9.21 -0.30 0.73
N ILE A 142 -8.23 -0.31 -0.16
CA ILE A 142 -7.76 -1.52 -0.84
C ILE A 142 -6.30 -1.72 -0.45
N VAL A 143 -6.06 -2.69 0.44
CA VAL A 143 -4.74 -3.01 0.97
C VAL A 143 -4.16 -4.18 0.20
N PRO A 144 -3.10 -4.00 -0.59
CA PRO A 144 -2.37 -5.12 -1.15
C PRO A 144 -1.72 -5.94 -0.04
N ASN A 145 -1.80 -7.26 -0.13
CA ASN A 145 -1.08 -8.16 0.75
C ASN A 145 0.06 -8.81 -0.04
N ILE A 146 1.25 -8.83 0.53
CA ILE A 146 2.46 -9.40 -0.08
C ILE A 146 2.93 -10.61 0.68
N LYS A 147 3.74 -11.45 0.02
CA LYS A 147 4.46 -12.54 0.69
C LYS A 147 5.75 -11.98 1.31
N SER A 148 5.97 -12.26 2.59
CA SER A 148 7.19 -11.94 3.32
C SER A 148 7.66 -13.23 4.00
N GLY A 149 8.65 -13.89 3.42
CA GLY A 149 9.02 -15.25 3.79
C GLY A 149 7.82 -16.22 3.62
N LYS A 150 7.53 -17.01 4.62
CA LYS A 150 6.37 -17.95 4.65
C LYS A 150 5.03 -17.25 4.94
N LYS A 151 5.03 -16.01 5.43
CA LYS A 151 3.82 -15.29 5.87
C LYS A 151 3.28 -14.35 4.77
N THR A 152 1.97 -14.07 4.83
CA THR A 152 1.33 -13.01 4.04
C THR A 152 1.08 -11.82 4.95
N VAL A 153 1.63 -10.65 4.59
CA VAL A 153 1.50 -9.42 5.36
C VAL A 153 0.75 -8.36 4.57
N ALA A 154 -0.13 -7.62 5.25
CA ALA A 154 -0.81 -6.46 4.69
C ALA A 154 0.14 -5.27 4.65
N LEU A 155 0.13 -4.51 3.57
CA LEU A 155 0.91 -3.28 3.50
C LEU A 155 0.34 -2.23 4.45
N LYS A 156 1.22 -1.52 5.17
CA LYS A 156 0.81 -0.45 6.10
C LYS A 156 0.18 0.74 5.37
N THR A 157 0.67 1.05 4.17
CA THR A 157 0.21 2.17 3.35
C THR A 157 -0.76 1.67 2.28
N SER A 158 -1.95 2.23 2.24
CA SER A 158 -2.97 1.95 1.23
C SER A 158 -3.69 3.24 0.86
N GLY A 159 -3.99 3.42 -0.42
CA GLY A 159 -4.85 4.50 -0.86
C GLY A 159 -6.27 4.35 -0.30
N VAL A 160 -6.89 5.48 0.00
CA VAL A 160 -8.30 5.55 0.40
C VAL A 160 -9.07 6.29 -0.69
N TYR A 161 -10.14 5.68 -1.18
CA TYR A 161 -10.94 6.18 -2.30
C TYR A 161 -12.35 6.44 -1.84
N SER A 162 -12.94 7.56 -2.23
CA SER A 162 -14.31 7.89 -1.91
C SER A 162 -15.27 7.53 -3.05
N TYR A 163 -16.47 7.13 -2.69
CA TYR A 163 -17.57 6.93 -3.62
C TYR A 163 -18.88 7.40 -2.99
N ARG A 164 -19.55 8.36 -3.64
CA ARG A 164 -20.85 8.83 -3.21
C ARG A 164 -21.96 8.03 -3.90
N ILE A 165 -22.83 7.41 -3.13
CA ILE A 165 -24.01 6.72 -3.65
C ILE A 165 -24.97 7.78 -4.23
N PRO A 166 -25.46 7.65 -5.46
CA PRO A 166 -26.41 8.59 -6.06
C PRO A 166 -27.66 8.78 -5.20
N ARG A 167 -28.24 10.00 -5.21
CA ARG A 167 -29.46 10.32 -4.43
C ARG A 167 -30.74 9.82 -5.11
N TYR A 168 -30.79 9.79 -6.42
CA TYR A 168 -31.93 9.40 -7.27
C TYR A 168 -31.74 8.04 -7.93
#